data_c809d54e7972d7454db002c76adfaeff
#
_entry.id   c809d54e7972d7454db002c76adfaeff
#
_cell.length_a   1.000
_cell.length_b   1.000
_cell.length_c   1.000
_cell.angle_alpha   90.00
_cell.angle_beta   90.00
_cell.angle_gamma   90.00
#
_symmetry.space_group_name_H-M   'P 1'
#
loop_
_entity.id
_entity.type
_entity.pdbx_description
1 polymer ?
#
loop_
_entity_poly.entity_id
_entity_poly.type
_entity_poly.pdbx_seq_one_letter_code
_entity_poly.pdbx_strand_id
1 'polypeptide(L)'
;MCVTILLTSGKTIGSEQAVLGTIDSAGSRTILVRASPASGLTTDVLERLKDIEGIEWTAAFGPAVDGVNASIDGGRKVPVRAAWIPDPSRLSIPPKADADGTAWASAQALAELGLYDKVGSVSLDSGAQHLVAGEATVPSYLAFMEPLVLVPQVETVPNDDRVSVLVVLAKTPDLVVTVRDTVVSLLGVEDVQEVSVSTSASLANLRELIQSQLGVYARGLIAAIFGLTALLVGCILYALVLLRRKDFGRRRALGATRRLIVALVLVQTSATATLGALLGTAVGVIILVMSGDPLPTAGFTASVTFMAVLVSTAAALVPAVIASRRDPLTELRVP
;
A
#
# COMPACT_ATOMS: atom_id res chain seq x y z
N MET A 1 2.36 -11.61 -26.37
CA MET A 1 1.77 -10.37 -25.90
C MET A 1 1.41 -10.37 -24.40
N CYS A 2 0.44 -11.20 -23.92
CA CYS A 2 0.09 -11.22 -22.49
C CYS A 2 1.30 -11.50 -21.61
N VAL A 3 2.13 -12.51 -21.96
CA VAL A 3 3.40 -12.80 -21.27
C VAL A 3 4.31 -11.57 -21.23
N THR A 4 4.50 -10.90 -22.35
CA THR A 4 5.40 -9.72 -22.42
C THR A 4 4.87 -8.58 -21.55
N ILE A 5 3.56 -8.29 -21.59
CA ILE A 5 2.95 -7.23 -20.76
C ILE A 5 3.07 -7.59 -19.27
N LEU A 6 2.84 -8.84 -18.88
CA LEU A 6 2.95 -9.27 -17.48
C LEU A 6 4.41 -9.22 -17.00
N LEU A 7 5.38 -9.64 -17.80
CA LEU A 7 6.79 -9.62 -17.43
C LEU A 7 7.41 -8.22 -17.42
N THR A 8 6.88 -7.28 -18.19
CA THR A 8 7.37 -5.89 -18.22
C THR A 8 6.52 -4.99 -17.31
N SER A 9 5.32 -4.62 -17.77
CA SER A 9 4.45 -3.69 -17.05
C SER A 9 3.83 -4.32 -15.80
N GLY A 10 3.55 -5.62 -15.82
CA GLY A 10 3.02 -6.35 -14.65
C GLY A 10 4.03 -6.38 -13.51
N LYS A 11 5.30 -6.63 -13.80
CA LYS A 11 6.39 -6.57 -12.81
C LYS A 11 6.56 -5.15 -12.26
N THR A 12 6.54 -4.13 -13.12
CA THR A 12 6.63 -2.73 -12.70
C THR A 12 5.47 -2.35 -11.77
N ILE A 13 4.23 -2.70 -12.14
CA ILE A 13 3.04 -2.44 -11.32
C ILE A 13 3.07 -3.24 -10.01
N GLY A 14 3.50 -4.49 -10.03
CA GLY A 14 3.67 -5.30 -8.83
C GLY A 14 4.71 -4.71 -7.88
N SER A 15 5.85 -4.27 -8.41
CA SER A 15 6.90 -3.59 -7.63
C SER A 15 6.43 -2.24 -7.07
N GLU A 16 5.69 -1.47 -7.88
CA GLU A 16 5.04 -0.22 -7.43
C GLU A 16 4.10 -0.49 -6.24
N GLN A 17 3.24 -1.50 -6.34
CA GLN A 17 2.32 -1.87 -5.26
C GLN A 17 3.05 -2.35 -4.00
N ALA A 18 4.15 -3.09 -4.15
CA ALA A 18 4.97 -3.51 -3.01
C ALA A 18 5.63 -2.31 -2.32
N VAL A 19 6.18 -1.36 -3.08
CA VAL A 19 6.75 -0.11 -2.55
C VAL A 19 5.67 0.74 -1.90
N LEU A 20 4.51 0.91 -2.56
CA LEU A 20 3.39 1.66 -1.99
C LEU A 20 2.85 1.01 -0.72
N GLY A 21 2.76 -0.31 -0.67
CA GLY A 21 2.39 -1.04 0.56
C GLY A 21 3.35 -0.78 1.72
N THR A 22 4.64 -0.61 1.44
CA THR A 22 5.63 -0.22 2.46
C THR A 22 5.44 1.24 2.88
N ILE A 23 5.17 2.14 1.93
CA ILE A 23 4.88 3.55 2.20
C ILE A 23 3.55 3.72 2.93
N ASP A 24 2.53 2.90 2.64
CA ASP A 24 1.24 2.89 3.34
C ASP A 24 1.32 2.30 4.77
N SER A 25 2.52 1.96 5.25
CA SER A 25 2.74 1.53 6.62
C SER A 25 2.31 2.63 7.62
N ALA A 26 2.04 2.22 8.86
CA ALA A 26 1.69 3.16 9.92
C ALA A 26 2.71 4.29 10.09
N GLY A 27 4.00 4.03 9.77
CA GLY A 27 5.06 5.03 9.78
C GLY A 27 4.83 6.20 8.82
N SER A 28 4.24 5.98 7.65
CA SER A 28 3.95 7.04 6.67
C SER A 28 2.71 7.86 7.02
N ARG A 29 1.89 7.38 7.96
CA ARG A 29 0.65 8.03 8.40
C ARG A 29 0.77 8.71 9.76
N THR A 30 1.98 8.75 10.29
CA THR A 30 2.24 9.26 11.64
C THR A 30 2.50 10.77 11.62
N ILE A 31 1.85 11.45 12.53
CA ILE A 31 2.08 12.85 12.89
C ILE A 31 2.66 12.84 14.30
N LEU A 32 3.87 13.34 14.43
CA LEU A 32 4.60 13.40 15.67
C LEU A 32 4.69 14.84 16.14
N VAL A 33 4.13 15.13 17.30
CA VAL A 33 4.23 16.41 17.98
C VAL A 33 5.17 16.26 19.16
N ARG A 34 6.25 17.02 19.17
CA ARG A 34 7.16 17.13 20.30
C ARG A 34 6.98 18.49 20.94
N ALA A 35 6.69 18.48 22.21
CA ALA A 35 6.42 19.67 23.01
C ALA A 35 7.47 19.83 24.12
N SER A 36 8.01 21.04 24.24
CA SER A 36 8.86 21.37 25.39
C SER A 36 8.01 21.53 26.65
N PRO A 37 8.59 21.45 27.83
CA PRO A 37 7.87 21.71 29.09
C PRO A 37 7.22 23.10 29.16
N ALA A 38 7.74 24.06 28.39
CA ALA A 38 7.22 25.45 28.34
C ALA A 38 6.03 25.63 27.40
N SER A 39 5.72 24.65 26.54
CA SER A 39 4.63 24.73 25.57
C SER A 39 3.24 24.76 26.18
N GLY A 40 3.08 24.28 27.42
CA GLY A 40 1.77 24.15 28.08
C GLY A 40 0.89 23.03 27.51
N LEU A 41 1.45 22.10 26.71
CA LEU A 41 0.68 20.98 26.15
C LEU A 41 0.30 20.01 27.26
N THR A 42 -1.01 19.76 27.41
CA THR A 42 -1.58 18.86 28.42
C THR A 42 -2.34 17.71 27.79
N THR A 43 -2.70 16.71 28.58
CA THR A 43 -3.46 15.54 28.16
C THR A 43 -4.86 15.85 27.64
N ASP A 44 -5.39 17.04 27.92
CA ASP A 44 -6.64 17.58 27.39
C ASP A 44 -6.70 17.54 25.84
N VAL A 45 -5.54 17.57 25.18
CA VAL A 45 -5.46 17.42 23.72
C VAL A 45 -6.07 16.10 23.22
N LEU A 46 -6.00 15.01 24.00
CA LEU A 46 -6.56 13.72 23.60
C LEU A 46 -8.09 13.77 23.48
N GLU A 47 -8.77 14.46 24.42
CA GLU A 47 -10.22 14.67 24.34
C GLU A 47 -10.60 15.53 23.13
N ARG A 48 -9.83 16.57 22.84
CA ARG A 48 -10.08 17.41 21.66
C ARG A 48 -9.87 16.68 20.34
N LEU A 49 -9.04 15.63 20.31
CA LEU A 49 -8.74 14.83 19.12
C LEU A 49 -9.64 13.60 18.95
N LYS A 50 -10.38 13.20 19.99
CA LYS A 50 -11.13 11.95 20.08
C LYS A 50 -12.13 11.73 18.94
N ASP A 51 -12.90 12.78 18.59
CA ASP A 51 -13.99 12.68 17.63
C ASP A 51 -13.61 13.16 16.22
N ILE A 52 -12.31 13.33 15.94
CA ILE A 52 -11.88 13.79 14.62
C ILE A 52 -11.93 12.63 13.61
N GLU A 53 -12.80 12.79 12.62
CA GLU A 53 -12.85 11.90 11.48
C GLU A 53 -11.52 11.96 10.71
N GLY A 54 -10.88 10.83 10.47
CA GLY A 54 -9.57 10.79 9.80
C GLY A 54 -8.42 10.39 10.71
N ILE A 55 -8.61 10.40 12.04
CA ILE A 55 -7.67 9.85 13.01
C ILE A 55 -8.02 8.38 13.26
N GLU A 56 -7.00 7.53 13.20
CA GLU A 56 -7.09 6.09 13.49
C GLU A 56 -6.70 5.78 14.93
N TRP A 57 -5.70 6.48 15.46
CA TRP A 57 -5.16 6.25 16.79
C TRP A 57 -4.40 7.47 17.31
N THR A 58 -4.45 7.67 18.63
CA THR A 58 -3.72 8.72 19.32
C THR A 58 -3.07 8.18 20.58
N ALA A 59 -1.93 8.74 20.97
CA ALA A 59 -1.31 8.51 22.25
C ALA A 59 -0.48 9.73 22.69
N ALA A 60 -0.53 10.04 23.96
CA ALA A 60 0.27 11.08 24.58
C ALA A 60 1.26 10.45 25.57
N PHE A 61 2.47 10.98 25.61
CA PHE A 61 3.54 10.54 26.46
C PHE A 61 4.11 11.71 27.23
N GLY A 62 4.31 11.50 28.53
CA GLY A 62 4.95 12.46 29.43
C GLY A 62 6.44 12.62 29.20
N PRO A 63 7.09 13.51 29.94
CA PRO A 63 8.55 13.65 29.94
C PRO A 63 9.22 12.31 30.31
N ALA A 64 10.38 12.07 29.72
CA ALA A 64 11.20 10.90 30.07
C ALA A 64 11.84 11.15 31.45
N VAL A 65 11.74 10.14 32.30
CA VAL A 65 12.46 10.08 33.59
C VAL A 65 13.35 8.85 33.55
N ASP A 66 14.58 8.99 34.01
CA ASP A 66 15.51 7.86 34.06
C ASP A 66 15.08 6.84 35.12
N GLY A 67 14.99 5.58 34.73
CA GLY A 67 14.71 4.44 35.60
C GLY A 67 15.80 3.39 35.51
N VAL A 68 16.08 2.73 36.61
CA VAL A 68 17.05 1.63 36.72
C VAL A 68 16.36 0.39 37.27
N ASN A 69 16.92 -0.78 37.03
CA ASN A 69 16.44 -2.00 37.68
C ASN A 69 16.60 -1.87 39.20
N ALA A 70 15.50 -1.99 39.93
CA ALA A 70 15.51 -1.82 41.41
C ALA A 70 16.33 -2.88 42.15
N SER A 71 16.65 -4.00 41.51
CA SER A 71 17.44 -5.10 42.09
C SER A 71 18.94 -5.02 41.77
N ILE A 72 19.37 -4.04 40.94
CA ILE A 72 20.76 -3.93 40.48
C ILE A 72 21.28 -2.52 40.76
N ASP A 73 22.18 -2.40 41.74
CA ASP A 73 22.86 -1.14 42.04
C ASP A 73 23.72 -0.69 40.83
N GLY A 74 23.57 0.54 40.40
CA GLY A 74 24.33 1.10 39.27
C GLY A 74 23.96 0.51 37.93
N GLY A 75 22.73 -0.04 37.78
CA GLY A 75 22.20 -0.57 36.54
C GLY A 75 22.10 0.47 35.40
N ARG A 76 21.89 0.00 34.17
CA ARG A 76 21.66 0.90 33.02
C ARG A 76 20.40 1.71 33.23
N LYS A 77 20.48 3.00 32.88
CA LYS A 77 19.35 3.90 32.89
C LYS A 77 18.53 3.71 31.60
N VAL A 78 17.23 3.59 31.76
CA VAL A 78 16.26 3.46 30.67
C VAL A 78 15.17 4.51 30.84
N PRO A 79 14.73 5.21 29.79
CA PRO A 79 13.68 6.21 29.90
C PRO A 79 12.33 5.57 30.23
N VAL A 80 11.71 6.05 31.28
CA VAL A 80 10.37 5.71 31.76
C VAL A 80 9.45 6.89 31.46
N ARG A 81 8.28 6.64 30.89
CA ARG A 81 7.30 7.68 30.56
C ARG A 81 5.91 7.31 31.04
N ALA A 82 5.21 8.25 31.59
CA ALA A 82 3.76 8.17 31.71
C ALA A 82 3.14 8.15 30.32
N ALA A 83 2.12 7.32 30.11
CA ALA A 83 1.49 7.12 28.81
C ALA A 83 -0.04 7.12 28.93
N TRP A 84 -0.66 8.03 28.20
CA TRP A 84 -2.12 8.12 28.05
C TRP A 84 -2.47 7.59 26.67
N ILE A 85 -3.02 6.39 26.64
CA ILE A 85 -3.26 5.62 25.42
C ILE A 85 -4.70 5.12 25.43
N PRO A 86 -5.63 5.78 24.70
CA PRO A 86 -7.04 5.36 24.66
C PRO A 86 -7.24 3.92 24.15
N ASP A 87 -6.41 3.49 23.21
CA ASP A 87 -6.38 2.08 22.74
C ASP A 87 -4.99 1.47 22.92
N PRO A 88 -4.72 0.82 24.06
CA PRO A 88 -3.44 0.21 24.38
C PRO A 88 -3.19 -1.12 23.66
N SER A 89 -4.19 -1.71 23.02
CA SER A 89 -4.09 -3.03 22.35
C SER A 89 -2.99 -3.07 21.26
N ARG A 90 -2.72 -1.95 20.62
CA ARG A 90 -1.67 -1.80 19.59
C ARG A 90 -0.25 -1.96 20.15
N LEU A 91 -0.07 -1.76 21.42
CA LEU A 91 1.19 -1.95 22.14
C LEU A 91 1.24 -3.30 22.87
N SER A 92 0.27 -4.17 22.64
CA SER A 92 0.09 -5.44 23.36
C SER A 92 -0.06 -5.24 24.89
N ILE A 93 -0.54 -4.07 25.31
CA ILE A 93 -0.83 -3.74 26.70
C ILE A 93 -2.31 -4.10 26.96
N PRO A 94 -2.63 -4.87 28.00
CA PRO A 94 -4.00 -5.20 28.35
C PRO A 94 -4.83 -3.94 28.66
N PRO A 95 -6.12 -3.86 28.25
CA PRO A 95 -6.97 -2.69 28.48
C PRO A 95 -7.23 -2.34 29.96
N LYS A 96 -6.96 -3.27 30.87
CA LYS A 96 -7.06 -3.09 32.32
C LYS A 96 -5.71 -3.05 33.03
N ALA A 97 -4.68 -2.55 32.33
CA ALA A 97 -3.33 -2.39 32.89
C ALA A 97 -3.24 -1.28 33.96
N ASP A 98 -4.37 -0.78 34.43
CA ASP A 98 -4.55 0.39 35.30
C ASP A 98 -4.23 0.12 36.79
N ALA A 99 -3.55 -0.98 37.09
CA ALA A 99 -3.08 -1.18 38.46
C ALA A 99 -2.00 -0.12 38.76
N ASP A 100 -2.29 0.73 39.71
CA ASP A 100 -1.37 1.79 40.20
C ASP A 100 0.09 1.32 40.25
N GLY A 101 0.93 1.96 39.43
CA GLY A 101 2.36 1.66 39.40
C GLY A 101 2.81 0.51 38.50
N THR A 102 1.92 -0.07 37.68
CA THR A 102 2.31 -1.12 36.73
C THR A 102 2.90 -0.51 35.46
N ALA A 103 4.06 -1.03 35.02
CA ALA A 103 4.77 -0.60 33.85
C ALA A 103 4.89 -1.73 32.80
N TRP A 104 5.07 -1.34 31.56
CA TRP A 104 5.31 -2.24 30.43
C TRP A 104 6.55 -1.78 29.68
N ALA A 105 7.46 -2.69 29.37
CA ALA A 105 8.76 -2.35 28.81
C ALA A 105 8.94 -2.92 27.41
N SER A 106 9.58 -2.15 26.52
CA SER A 106 9.97 -2.66 25.21
C SER A 106 11.01 -3.76 25.32
N ALA A 107 11.13 -4.60 24.28
CA ALA A 107 12.13 -5.67 24.23
C ALA A 107 13.55 -5.15 24.50
N GLN A 108 13.89 -3.98 23.92
CA GLN A 108 15.18 -3.34 24.14
C GLN A 108 15.35 -2.86 25.61
N ALA A 109 14.29 -2.25 26.17
CA ALA A 109 14.33 -1.81 27.57
C ALA A 109 14.48 -2.98 28.55
N LEU A 110 13.80 -4.10 28.31
CA LEU A 110 13.93 -5.32 29.10
C LEU A 110 15.38 -5.86 29.07
N ALA A 111 15.99 -5.88 27.89
CA ALA A 111 17.36 -6.33 27.73
C ALA A 111 18.35 -5.40 28.46
N GLU A 112 18.18 -4.07 28.38
CA GLU A 112 19.03 -3.10 29.01
C GLU A 112 18.88 -3.09 30.55
N LEU A 113 17.64 -3.32 31.03
CA LEU A 113 17.35 -3.47 32.45
C LEU A 113 17.77 -4.84 33.02
N GLY A 114 18.12 -5.81 32.17
CA GLY A 114 18.45 -7.18 32.59
C GLY A 114 17.23 -7.98 33.07
N LEU A 115 16.02 -7.63 32.60
CA LEU A 115 14.77 -8.29 32.97
C LEU A 115 14.41 -9.38 31.93
N TYR A 116 15.17 -10.45 31.87
CA TYR A 116 15.03 -11.51 30.89
C TYR A 116 13.70 -12.29 31.02
N ASP A 117 13.14 -12.35 32.22
CA ASP A 117 11.82 -12.98 32.48
C ASP A 117 10.64 -12.05 32.18
N LYS A 118 10.90 -10.86 31.62
CA LYS A 118 9.90 -9.82 31.25
C LYS A 118 9.12 -9.26 32.47
N VAL A 119 9.53 -9.57 33.69
CA VAL A 119 8.91 -9.11 34.93
C VAL A 119 10.00 -8.62 35.88
N GLY A 120 9.73 -7.54 36.60
CA GLY A 120 10.68 -6.98 37.56
C GLY A 120 10.20 -5.65 38.09
N SER A 121 11.12 -4.90 38.74
CA SER A 121 10.82 -3.57 39.28
C SER A 121 11.81 -2.55 38.74
N VAL A 122 11.30 -1.38 38.33
CA VAL A 122 12.11 -0.22 37.92
C VAL A 122 11.97 0.88 38.97
N SER A 123 13.10 1.37 39.46
CA SER A 123 13.17 2.49 40.38
C SER A 123 13.53 3.76 39.62
N LEU A 124 12.79 4.83 39.81
CA LEU A 124 13.05 6.15 39.26
C LEU A 124 14.00 6.95 40.15
N ASP A 125 14.68 7.94 39.57
CA ASP A 125 15.55 8.88 40.34
C ASP A 125 14.73 9.65 41.41
N SER A 126 13.41 9.75 41.27
CA SER A 126 12.50 10.33 42.27
C SER A 126 12.24 9.43 43.48
N GLY A 127 12.72 8.18 43.49
CA GLY A 127 12.43 7.15 44.48
C GLY A 127 11.13 6.39 44.25
N ALA A 128 10.33 6.73 43.26
CA ALA A 128 9.15 5.94 42.92
C ALA A 128 9.56 4.62 42.27
N GLN A 129 8.78 3.56 42.50
CA GLN A 129 9.02 2.25 41.93
C GLN A 129 7.80 1.79 41.13
N HIS A 130 8.05 1.19 39.96
CA HIS A 130 7.05 0.62 39.14
C HIS A 130 7.33 -0.86 38.88
N LEU A 131 6.29 -1.68 38.97
CA LEU A 131 6.33 -3.09 38.63
C LEU A 131 6.26 -3.25 37.10
N VAL A 132 7.30 -3.78 36.47
CA VAL A 132 7.22 -4.18 35.05
C VAL A 132 6.49 -5.51 34.96
N ALA A 133 5.29 -5.50 34.39
CA ALA A 133 4.40 -6.66 34.31
C ALA A 133 4.56 -7.46 32.99
N GLY A 134 5.24 -6.91 32.01
CA GLY A 134 5.41 -7.59 30.72
C GLY A 134 6.08 -6.76 29.65
N GLU A 135 6.14 -7.34 28.46
CA GLU A 135 6.69 -6.71 27.27
C GLU A 135 5.62 -5.89 26.53
N ALA A 136 5.95 -4.67 26.19
CA ALA A 136 5.20 -3.85 25.26
C ALA A 136 5.76 -4.01 23.85
N THR A 137 4.89 -4.30 22.87
CA THR A 137 5.29 -4.31 21.45
C THR A 137 5.36 -2.88 20.94
N VAL A 138 6.56 -2.42 20.56
CA VAL A 138 6.75 -1.07 20.01
C VAL A 138 6.63 -1.11 18.50
N PRO A 139 5.57 -0.50 17.91
CA PRO A 139 5.45 -0.39 16.47
C PRO A 139 6.56 0.46 15.86
N SER A 140 6.85 0.28 14.57
CA SER A 140 7.92 0.99 13.84
C SER A 140 7.82 2.51 13.93
N TYR A 141 6.61 3.06 14.01
CA TYR A 141 6.39 4.51 14.13
C TYR A 141 6.67 5.07 15.54
N LEU A 142 6.88 4.21 16.54
CA LEU A 142 7.32 4.57 17.89
C LEU A 142 8.77 4.16 18.18
N ALA A 143 9.46 3.52 17.23
CA ALA A 143 10.83 3.02 17.42
C ALA A 143 11.84 4.11 17.82
N PHE A 144 11.57 5.39 17.51
CA PHE A 144 12.39 6.52 17.92
C PHE A 144 12.40 6.76 19.44
N MET A 145 11.50 6.13 20.19
CA MET A 145 11.43 6.21 21.65
C MET A 145 12.16 5.05 22.36
N GLU A 146 12.62 4.03 21.65
CA GLU A 146 13.34 2.91 22.24
C GLU A 146 14.74 3.31 22.73
N PRO A 147 15.20 2.76 23.84
CA PRO A 147 14.49 1.86 24.77
C PRO A 147 13.37 2.59 25.53
N LEU A 148 12.26 1.90 25.81
CA LEU A 148 11.05 2.54 26.36
C LEU A 148 10.40 1.71 27.46
N VAL A 149 10.15 2.34 28.61
CA VAL A 149 9.27 1.81 29.66
C VAL A 149 8.04 2.71 29.74
N LEU A 150 6.86 2.14 29.64
CA LEU A 150 5.58 2.83 29.69
C LEU A 150 4.89 2.56 31.01
N VAL A 151 4.41 3.60 31.65
CA VAL A 151 3.52 3.54 32.79
C VAL A 151 2.14 4.03 32.34
N PRO A 152 1.22 3.13 31.95
CA PRO A 152 -0.12 3.53 31.54
C PRO A 152 -0.79 4.34 32.64
N GLN A 153 -1.41 5.45 32.25
CA GLN A 153 -2.16 6.30 33.13
C GLN A 153 -3.64 6.23 32.78
N VAL A 154 -4.49 6.24 33.80
CA VAL A 154 -5.92 6.41 33.62
C VAL A 154 -6.19 7.88 33.32
N GLU A 155 -7.09 8.17 32.41
CA GLU A 155 -7.57 9.52 32.18
C GLU A 155 -8.23 10.03 33.49
N THR A 156 -7.55 10.94 34.17
CA THR A 156 -8.09 11.62 35.34
C THR A 156 -8.64 12.99 34.94
N VAL A 157 -9.79 13.38 35.45
CA VAL A 157 -10.35 14.72 35.28
C VAL A 157 -9.93 15.57 36.51
N PRO A 158 -9.25 16.71 36.32
CA PRO A 158 -8.89 17.40 35.06
C PRO A 158 -7.66 16.78 34.38
N ASN A 159 -7.66 16.77 33.04
CA ASN A 159 -6.59 16.28 32.18
C ASN A 159 -5.45 17.34 32.08
N ASP A 160 -4.73 17.56 33.15
CA ASP A 160 -3.78 18.66 33.29
C ASP A 160 -2.32 18.18 33.30
N ASP A 161 -2.12 16.90 33.02
CA ASP A 161 -0.79 16.30 32.98
C ASP A 161 -0.02 16.76 31.74
N ARG A 162 1.27 17.05 31.93
CA ARG A 162 2.13 17.56 30.85
C ARG A 162 2.47 16.48 29.85
N VAL A 163 2.30 16.80 28.57
CA VAL A 163 2.64 15.97 27.43
C VAL A 163 3.91 16.48 26.76
N SER A 164 4.89 15.61 26.58
CA SER A 164 6.14 15.92 25.85
C SER A 164 6.11 15.38 24.42
N VAL A 165 5.37 14.28 24.20
CA VAL A 165 5.24 13.66 22.88
C VAL A 165 3.80 13.27 22.68
N LEU A 166 3.19 13.77 21.58
CA LEU A 166 1.88 13.35 21.10
C LEU A 166 2.07 12.66 19.75
N VAL A 167 1.52 11.47 19.63
CA VAL A 167 1.55 10.70 18.39
C VAL A 167 0.13 10.54 17.89
N VAL A 168 -0.10 10.95 16.65
CA VAL A 168 -1.39 10.83 15.96
C VAL A 168 -1.19 10.01 14.70
N LEU A 169 -1.98 8.97 14.52
CA LEU A 169 -1.99 8.13 13.34
C LEU A 169 -3.22 8.45 12.50
N ALA A 170 -3.00 8.94 11.27
CA ALA A 170 -4.07 9.18 10.31
C ALA A 170 -4.59 7.85 9.73
N LYS A 171 -5.88 7.78 9.34
CA LYS A 171 -6.47 6.58 8.71
C LYS A 171 -5.82 6.23 7.38
N THR A 172 -5.49 7.24 6.59
CA THR A 172 -4.84 7.07 5.29
C THR A 172 -3.72 8.09 5.09
N PRO A 173 -2.70 7.81 4.26
CA PRO A 173 -1.62 8.75 3.97
C PRO A 173 -2.10 10.09 3.40
N ASP A 174 -3.17 10.08 2.60
CA ASP A 174 -3.72 11.27 1.96
C ASP A 174 -4.30 12.27 2.97
N LEU A 175 -4.74 11.78 4.13
CA LEU A 175 -5.29 12.61 5.20
C LEU A 175 -4.23 13.23 6.12
N VAL A 176 -2.96 12.81 6.00
CA VAL A 176 -1.88 13.25 6.93
C VAL A 176 -1.77 14.77 7.00
N VAL A 177 -1.80 15.45 5.85
CA VAL A 177 -1.68 16.92 5.80
C VAL A 177 -2.88 17.58 6.47
N THR A 178 -4.10 17.15 6.14
CA THR A 178 -5.34 17.69 6.70
C THR A 178 -5.42 17.42 8.20
N VAL A 179 -5.13 16.21 8.64
CA VAL A 179 -5.12 15.83 10.06
C VAL A 179 -4.04 16.61 10.81
N ARG A 180 -2.84 16.80 10.23
CA ARG A 180 -1.79 17.63 10.83
C ARG A 180 -2.27 19.06 11.10
N ASP A 181 -2.88 19.69 10.08
CA ASP A 181 -3.35 21.08 10.21
C ASP A 181 -4.46 21.20 11.28
N THR A 182 -5.34 20.19 11.34
CA THR A 182 -6.36 20.07 12.37
C THR A 182 -5.74 19.88 13.75
N VAL A 183 -4.76 18.96 13.88
CA VAL A 183 -4.04 18.73 15.14
C VAL A 183 -3.40 20.04 15.61
N VAL A 184 -2.64 20.72 14.74
CA VAL A 184 -1.97 21.98 15.07
C VAL A 184 -2.95 23.04 15.59
N SER A 185 -4.13 23.14 14.98
CA SER A 185 -5.16 24.10 15.41
C SER A 185 -5.78 23.76 16.77
N LEU A 186 -5.74 22.48 17.17
CA LEU A 186 -6.35 21.99 18.40
C LEU A 186 -5.35 21.74 19.54
N LEU A 187 -4.04 21.94 19.32
CA LEU A 187 -3.02 21.72 20.36
C LEU A 187 -3.28 22.56 21.62
N GLY A 188 -3.83 23.79 21.46
CA GLY A 188 -4.10 24.68 22.58
C GLY A 188 -2.86 25.08 23.36
N VAL A 189 -1.71 25.14 22.69
CA VAL A 189 -0.42 25.50 23.29
C VAL A 189 -0.30 27.00 23.50
N GLU A 190 0.35 27.44 24.58
CA GLU A 190 0.61 28.83 24.87
C GLU A 190 1.69 29.43 23.94
N ASP A 191 2.70 28.65 23.60
CA ASP A 191 3.75 29.05 22.65
C ASP A 191 3.94 27.98 21.56
N VAL A 192 3.57 28.34 20.33
CA VAL A 192 3.69 27.47 19.15
C VAL A 192 5.16 27.22 18.78
N GLN A 193 6.09 28.10 19.15
CA GLN A 193 7.52 27.93 18.83
C GLN A 193 8.17 26.82 19.67
N GLU A 194 7.56 26.49 20.80
CA GLU A 194 7.99 25.41 21.71
C GLU A 194 7.45 24.03 21.29
N VAL A 195 6.75 23.96 20.17
CA VAL A 195 6.19 22.71 19.63
C VAL A 195 6.74 22.43 18.24
N SER A 196 7.32 21.27 18.09
CA SER A 196 7.78 20.75 16.77
C SER A 196 6.82 19.69 16.26
N VAL A 197 6.19 19.97 15.12
CA VAL A 197 5.32 19.00 14.44
C VAL A 197 6.03 18.42 13.24
N SER A 198 6.32 17.14 13.27
CA SER A 198 6.95 16.41 12.17
C SER A 198 5.97 15.38 11.60
N THR A 199 5.94 15.31 10.29
CA THR A 199 5.10 14.36 9.56
C THR A 199 5.94 13.62 8.53
N SER A 200 5.49 12.44 8.15
CA SER A 200 6.07 11.73 7.00
C SER A 200 5.56 12.27 5.64
N ALA A 201 5.17 13.53 5.58
CA ALA A 201 4.68 14.18 4.36
C ALA A 201 5.65 14.07 3.17
N SER A 202 6.96 14.01 3.43
CA SER A 202 7.97 13.75 2.41
C SER A 202 7.79 12.37 1.74
N LEU A 203 7.37 11.36 2.49
CA LEU A 203 7.05 10.04 1.96
C LEU A 203 5.74 10.04 1.15
N ALA A 204 4.75 10.82 1.55
CA ALA A 204 3.51 11.01 0.81
C ALA A 204 3.76 11.70 -0.55
N ASN A 205 4.58 12.73 -0.59
CA ASN A 205 4.99 13.40 -1.84
C ASN A 205 5.81 12.46 -2.74
N LEU A 206 6.70 11.65 -2.17
CA LEU A 206 7.45 10.63 -2.92
C LEU A 206 6.51 9.58 -3.53
N ARG A 207 5.48 9.16 -2.80
CA ARG A 207 4.44 8.26 -3.30
C ARG A 207 3.74 8.84 -4.53
N GLU A 208 3.30 10.09 -4.47
CA GLU A 208 2.62 10.76 -5.59
C GLU A 208 3.52 10.84 -6.83
N LEU A 209 4.80 11.19 -6.66
CA LEU A 209 5.80 11.20 -7.74
C LEU A 209 5.99 9.81 -8.35
N ILE A 210 6.11 8.77 -7.54
CA ILE A 210 6.25 7.39 -8.01
C ILE A 210 5.00 6.96 -8.78
N GLN A 211 3.80 7.20 -8.25
CA GLN A 211 2.54 6.85 -8.92
C GLN A 211 2.36 7.56 -10.26
N SER A 212 2.68 8.85 -10.33
CA SER A 212 2.51 9.63 -11.57
C SER A 212 3.50 9.20 -12.65
N GLN A 213 4.77 9.08 -12.33
CA GLN A 213 5.84 8.78 -13.30
C GLN A 213 5.80 7.33 -13.80
N LEU A 214 5.74 6.36 -12.89
CA LEU A 214 5.71 4.95 -13.26
C LEU A 214 4.42 4.57 -13.97
N GLY A 215 3.28 5.13 -13.54
CA GLY A 215 1.98 4.87 -14.17
C GLY A 215 1.88 5.40 -15.60
N VAL A 216 2.47 6.54 -15.93
CA VAL A 216 2.52 7.09 -17.31
C VAL A 216 3.39 6.22 -18.19
N TYR A 217 4.58 5.86 -17.72
CA TYR A 217 5.50 5.00 -18.46
C TYR A 217 4.91 3.62 -18.74
N ALA A 218 4.33 2.97 -17.73
CA ALA A 218 3.70 1.66 -17.87
C ALA A 218 2.54 1.68 -18.88
N ARG A 219 1.68 2.71 -18.83
CA ARG A 219 0.58 2.88 -19.81
C ARG A 219 1.07 3.06 -21.22
N GLY A 220 2.12 3.86 -21.42
CA GLY A 220 2.75 4.07 -22.72
C GLY A 220 3.32 2.77 -23.30
N LEU A 221 4.02 1.98 -22.49
CA LEU A 221 4.58 0.69 -22.89
C LEU A 221 3.47 -0.33 -23.25
N ILE A 222 2.42 -0.42 -22.44
CA ILE A 222 1.27 -1.27 -22.70
C ILE A 222 0.61 -0.90 -24.03
N ALA A 223 0.37 0.39 -24.28
CA ALA A 223 -0.21 0.86 -25.54
C ALA A 223 0.67 0.51 -26.74
N ALA A 224 1.99 0.67 -26.64
CA ALA A 224 2.93 0.31 -27.69
C ALA A 224 2.91 -1.20 -28.00
N ILE A 225 2.89 -2.06 -26.98
CA ILE A 225 2.81 -3.51 -27.17
C ILE A 225 1.49 -3.92 -27.81
N PHE A 226 0.36 -3.33 -27.40
CA PHE A 226 -0.94 -3.58 -28.01
C PHE A 226 -0.96 -3.12 -29.47
N GLY A 227 -0.43 -1.94 -29.77
CA GLY A 227 -0.34 -1.40 -31.14
C GLY A 227 0.49 -2.28 -32.07
N LEU A 228 1.67 -2.70 -31.62
CA LEU A 228 2.53 -3.61 -32.37
C LEU A 228 1.84 -4.98 -32.61
N THR A 229 1.17 -5.50 -31.60
CA THR A 229 0.44 -6.76 -31.71
C THR A 229 -0.73 -6.65 -32.67
N ALA A 230 -1.50 -5.56 -32.63
CA ALA A 230 -2.60 -5.32 -33.56
C ALA A 230 -2.09 -5.31 -35.02
N LEU A 231 -0.96 -4.66 -35.25
CA LEU A 231 -0.33 -4.62 -36.57
C LEU A 231 0.09 -6.03 -37.04
N LEU A 232 0.77 -6.80 -36.17
CA LEU A 232 1.20 -8.15 -36.50
C LEU A 232 0.02 -9.10 -36.77
N VAL A 233 -1.01 -9.07 -35.91
CA VAL A 233 -2.24 -9.86 -36.12
C VAL A 233 -2.94 -9.47 -37.41
N GLY A 234 -3.04 -8.18 -37.67
CA GLY A 234 -3.61 -7.65 -38.92
C GLY A 234 -2.86 -8.14 -40.17
N CYS A 235 -1.51 -8.08 -40.15
CA CYS A 235 -0.67 -8.56 -41.24
C CYS A 235 -0.81 -10.08 -41.47
N ILE A 236 -0.78 -10.86 -40.38
CA ILE A 236 -0.92 -12.34 -40.47
C ILE A 236 -2.29 -12.71 -41.02
N LEU A 237 -3.37 -12.10 -40.50
CA LEU A 237 -4.72 -12.36 -40.98
C LEU A 237 -4.90 -11.91 -42.42
N TYR A 238 -4.31 -10.80 -42.83
CA TYR A 238 -4.34 -10.34 -44.21
C TYR A 238 -3.66 -11.37 -45.12
N ALA A 239 -2.47 -11.87 -44.77
CA ALA A 239 -1.79 -12.94 -45.51
C ALA A 239 -2.63 -14.23 -45.61
N LEU A 240 -3.26 -14.66 -44.49
CA LEU A 240 -4.16 -15.81 -44.46
C LEU A 240 -5.37 -15.62 -45.37
N VAL A 241 -5.96 -14.44 -45.40
CA VAL A 241 -7.06 -14.10 -46.32
C VAL A 241 -6.62 -14.19 -47.78
N LEU A 242 -5.40 -13.72 -48.08
CA LEU A 242 -4.83 -13.87 -49.44
C LEU A 242 -4.63 -15.33 -49.84
N LEU A 243 -4.10 -16.16 -48.96
CA LEU A 243 -3.90 -17.58 -49.20
C LEU A 243 -5.21 -18.36 -49.37
N ARG A 244 -6.23 -18.00 -48.59
CA ARG A 244 -7.57 -18.65 -48.64
C ARG A 244 -8.57 -17.97 -49.55
N ARG A 245 -8.10 -17.12 -50.45
CA ARG A 245 -8.99 -16.34 -51.37
C ARG A 245 -9.98 -17.18 -52.17
N LYS A 246 -9.54 -18.36 -52.66
CA LYS A 246 -10.41 -19.30 -53.43
C LYS A 246 -11.55 -19.88 -52.57
N ASP A 247 -11.30 -20.13 -51.26
CA ASP A 247 -12.30 -20.66 -50.34
C ASP A 247 -13.40 -19.62 -50.05
N PHE A 248 -13.02 -18.37 -49.88
CA PHE A 248 -13.98 -17.27 -49.70
C PHE A 248 -14.81 -17.03 -50.97
N GLY A 249 -14.18 -17.12 -52.15
CA GLY A 249 -14.87 -17.06 -53.45
C GLY A 249 -15.91 -18.16 -53.59
N ARG A 250 -15.56 -19.43 -53.28
CA ARG A 250 -16.50 -20.57 -53.33
C ARG A 250 -17.68 -20.40 -52.38
N ARG A 251 -17.45 -19.96 -51.16
CA ARG A 251 -18.51 -19.72 -50.15
C ARG A 251 -19.48 -18.64 -50.63
N ARG A 252 -18.98 -17.58 -51.27
CA ARG A 252 -19.82 -16.55 -51.86
C ARG A 252 -20.63 -17.04 -53.05
N ALA A 253 -20.04 -17.87 -53.92
CA ALA A 253 -20.75 -18.48 -55.02
C ALA A 253 -21.90 -19.41 -54.58
N LEU A 254 -21.75 -20.04 -53.38
CA LEU A 254 -22.77 -20.84 -52.71
C LEU A 254 -23.82 -20.01 -51.93
N GLY A 255 -23.81 -18.66 -52.04
CA GLY A 255 -24.82 -17.80 -51.47
C GLY A 255 -24.45 -17.19 -50.08
N ALA A 256 -23.20 -17.35 -49.62
CA ALA A 256 -22.78 -16.74 -48.35
C ALA A 256 -22.81 -15.19 -48.45
N THR A 257 -23.49 -14.53 -47.52
CA THR A 257 -23.53 -13.07 -47.43
C THR A 257 -22.18 -12.50 -46.95
N ARG A 258 -21.89 -11.25 -47.31
CA ARG A 258 -20.67 -10.55 -46.81
C ARG A 258 -20.59 -10.53 -45.29
N ARG A 259 -21.75 -10.30 -44.63
CA ARG A 259 -21.83 -10.29 -43.17
C ARG A 259 -21.44 -11.64 -42.54
N LEU A 260 -21.87 -12.74 -43.16
CA LEU A 260 -21.54 -14.10 -42.71
C LEU A 260 -20.03 -14.35 -42.78
N ILE A 261 -19.35 -13.92 -43.86
CA ILE A 261 -17.89 -14.09 -43.99
C ILE A 261 -17.14 -13.27 -42.96
N VAL A 262 -17.55 -12.01 -42.76
CA VAL A 262 -16.94 -11.16 -41.71
C VAL A 262 -17.16 -11.78 -40.31
N ALA A 263 -18.39 -12.18 -40.00
CA ALA A 263 -18.71 -12.80 -38.72
C ALA A 263 -17.86 -14.08 -38.45
N LEU A 264 -17.72 -14.91 -39.50
CA LEU A 264 -16.95 -16.15 -39.40
C LEU A 264 -15.46 -15.88 -39.07
N VAL A 265 -14.84 -14.91 -39.76
CA VAL A 265 -13.44 -14.53 -39.51
C VAL A 265 -13.31 -13.95 -38.10
N LEU A 266 -14.25 -13.09 -37.68
CA LEU A 266 -14.19 -12.46 -36.33
C LEU A 266 -14.41 -13.50 -35.24
N VAL A 267 -15.39 -14.39 -35.36
CA VAL A 267 -15.61 -15.47 -34.36
C VAL A 267 -14.40 -16.40 -34.26
N GLN A 268 -13.83 -16.79 -35.40
CA GLN A 268 -12.62 -17.61 -35.40
C GLN A 268 -11.45 -16.89 -34.73
N THR A 269 -11.24 -15.59 -35.03
CA THR A 269 -10.16 -14.81 -34.44
C THR A 269 -10.39 -14.59 -32.93
N SER A 270 -11.62 -14.27 -32.51
CA SER A 270 -11.93 -14.06 -31.10
C SER A 270 -11.74 -15.34 -30.27
N ALA A 271 -12.15 -16.50 -30.80
CA ALA A 271 -11.96 -17.79 -30.14
C ALA A 271 -10.46 -18.12 -29.96
N THR A 272 -9.66 -18.01 -31.03
CA THR A 272 -8.22 -18.24 -30.95
C THR A 272 -7.50 -17.21 -30.10
N ALA A 273 -7.91 -15.94 -30.13
CA ALA A 273 -7.38 -14.87 -29.29
C ALA A 273 -7.69 -15.12 -27.81
N THR A 274 -8.90 -15.59 -27.48
CA THR A 274 -9.26 -15.92 -26.08
C THR A 274 -8.41 -17.05 -25.55
N LEU A 275 -8.27 -18.15 -26.30
CA LEU A 275 -7.39 -19.27 -25.90
C LEU A 275 -5.94 -18.82 -25.74
N GLY A 276 -5.42 -18.05 -26.70
CA GLY A 276 -4.05 -17.53 -26.65
C GLY A 276 -3.82 -16.54 -25.51
N ALA A 277 -4.82 -15.69 -25.21
CA ALA A 277 -4.73 -14.75 -24.09
C ALA A 277 -4.74 -15.47 -22.73
N LEU A 278 -5.63 -16.44 -22.54
CA LEU A 278 -5.68 -17.23 -21.31
C LEU A 278 -4.38 -18.02 -21.08
N LEU A 279 -3.90 -18.72 -22.09
CA LEU A 279 -2.63 -19.45 -22.00
C LEU A 279 -1.45 -18.50 -21.75
N GLY A 280 -1.40 -17.38 -22.48
CA GLY A 280 -0.33 -16.39 -22.29
C GLY A 280 -0.37 -15.74 -20.90
N THR A 281 -1.54 -15.46 -20.36
CA THR A 281 -1.70 -14.95 -18.99
C THR A 281 -1.25 -15.98 -17.96
N ALA A 282 -1.69 -17.24 -18.10
CA ALA A 282 -1.29 -18.32 -17.20
C ALA A 282 0.24 -18.52 -17.18
N VAL A 283 0.87 -18.58 -18.36
CA VAL A 283 2.33 -18.70 -18.47
C VAL A 283 3.03 -17.50 -17.85
N GLY A 284 2.55 -16.27 -18.11
CA GLY A 284 3.13 -15.05 -17.54
C GLY A 284 3.06 -15.03 -16.00
N VAL A 285 1.94 -15.43 -15.41
CA VAL A 285 1.77 -15.53 -13.95
C VAL A 285 2.70 -16.62 -13.37
N ILE A 286 2.79 -17.79 -14.01
CA ILE A 286 3.68 -18.88 -13.57
C ILE A 286 5.15 -18.40 -13.55
N ILE A 287 5.59 -17.70 -14.59
CA ILE A 287 6.97 -17.17 -14.64
C ILE A 287 7.21 -16.19 -13.50
N LEU A 288 6.29 -15.25 -13.24
CA LEU A 288 6.41 -14.28 -12.14
C LEU A 288 6.50 -14.97 -10.77
N VAL A 289 5.66 -15.98 -10.53
CA VAL A 289 5.72 -16.78 -9.29
C VAL A 289 7.06 -17.49 -9.14
N MET A 290 7.56 -18.12 -10.21
CA MET A 290 8.85 -18.84 -10.18
C MET A 290 10.05 -17.91 -10.02
N SER A 291 9.94 -16.66 -10.50
CA SER A 291 11.00 -15.66 -10.35
C SER A 291 10.99 -14.98 -8.99
N GLY A 292 9.97 -15.21 -8.13
CA GLY A 292 9.81 -14.54 -6.85
C GLY A 292 9.44 -13.04 -7.00
N ASP A 293 9.00 -12.62 -8.18
CA ASP A 293 8.60 -11.24 -8.45
C ASP A 293 7.19 -10.95 -7.89
N PRO A 294 6.92 -9.71 -7.43
CA PRO A 294 5.62 -9.33 -6.93
C PRO A 294 4.55 -9.46 -8.02
N LEU A 295 3.44 -10.11 -7.66
CA LEU A 295 2.33 -10.36 -8.59
C LEU A 295 1.48 -9.11 -8.78
N PRO A 296 1.11 -8.77 -10.02
CA PRO A 296 0.13 -7.71 -10.27
C PRO A 296 -1.26 -8.13 -9.76
N THR A 297 -2.14 -7.15 -9.49
CA THR A 297 -3.50 -7.42 -9.03
C THR A 297 -4.28 -8.29 -10.02
N ALA A 298 -5.23 -9.09 -9.49
CA ALA A 298 -6.12 -9.90 -10.32
C ALA A 298 -6.92 -9.04 -11.33
N GLY A 299 -7.30 -7.82 -10.94
CA GLY A 299 -7.96 -6.86 -11.83
C GLY A 299 -7.09 -6.45 -13.01
N PHE A 300 -5.79 -6.23 -12.81
CA PHE A 300 -4.86 -5.90 -13.89
C PHE A 300 -4.70 -7.08 -14.86
N THR A 301 -4.48 -8.29 -14.36
CA THR A 301 -4.34 -9.49 -15.18
C THR A 301 -5.58 -9.79 -16.01
N ALA A 302 -6.77 -9.65 -15.43
CA ALA A 302 -8.05 -9.79 -16.13
C ALA A 302 -8.22 -8.71 -17.23
N SER A 303 -7.88 -7.46 -16.93
CA SER A 303 -7.97 -6.34 -17.88
C SER A 303 -7.02 -6.54 -19.07
N VAL A 304 -5.79 -6.98 -18.84
CA VAL A 304 -4.82 -7.29 -19.91
C VAL A 304 -5.35 -8.42 -20.81
N THR A 305 -5.90 -9.48 -20.21
CA THR A 305 -6.46 -10.62 -20.95
C THR A 305 -7.65 -10.17 -21.82
N PHE A 306 -8.57 -9.42 -21.24
CA PHE A 306 -9.74 -8.89 -21.98
C PHE A 306 -9.32 -7.96 -23.12
N MET A 307 -8.42 -7.02 -22.85
CA MET A 307 -7.93 -6.07 -23.84
C MET A 307 -7.17 -6.77 -24.97
N ALA A 308 -6.47 -7.85 -24.69
CA ALA A 308 -5.78 -8.67 -25.68
C ALA A 308 -6.76 -9.27 -26.71
N VAL A 309 -7.88 -9.82 -26.23
CA VAL A 309 -8.92 -10.37 -27.09
C VAL A 309 -9.57 -9.27 -27.91
N LEU A 310 -9.88 -8.14 -27.27
CA LEU A 310 -10.53 -7.00 -27.93
C LEU A 310 -9.66 -6.42 -29.04
N VAL A 311 -8.38 -6.16 -28.78
CA VAL A 311 -7.43 -5.63 -29.76
C VAL A 311 -7.21 -6.60 -30.93
N SER A 312 -7.07 -7.90 -30.64
CA SER A 312 -6.91 -8.91 -31.68
C SER A 312 -8.15 -9.01 -32.59
N THR A 313 -9.34 -8.94 -31.99
CA THR A 313 -10.61 -8.98 -32.72
C THR A 313 -10.80 -7.70 -33.55
N ALA A 314 -10.45 -6.54 -33.01
CA ALA A 314 -10.48 -5.27 -33.72
C ALA A 314 -9.50 -5.26 -34.91
N ALA A 315 -8.28 -5.76 -34.73
CA ALA A 315 -7.28 -5.88 -35.79
C ALA A 315 -7.75 -6.79 -36.97
N ALA A 316 -8.59 -7.77 -36.66
CA ALA A 316 -9.17 -8.68 -37.66
C ALA A 316 -10.25 -8.01 -38.56
N LEU A 317 -10.81 -6.86 -38.17
CA LEU A 317 -11.89 -6.20 -38.93
C LEU A 317 -11.45 -5.84 -40.33
N VAL A 318 -10.28 -5.26 -40.52
CA VAL A 318 -9.77 -4.83 -41.81
C VAL A 318 -9.58 -6.04 -42.75
N PRO A 319 -8.84 -7.10 -42.40
CA PRO A 319 -8.73 -8.28 -43.24
C PRO A 319 -10.08 -8.97 -43.51
N ALA A 320 -10.98 -9.03 -42.54
CA ALA A 320 -12.32 -9.62 -42.69
C ALA A 320 -13.17 -8.88 -43.71
N VAL A 321 -13.14 -7.55 -43.68
CA VAL A 321 -13.87 -6.73 -44.70
C VAL A 321 -13.27 -6.93 -46.08
N ILE A 322 -11.94 -6.98 -46.21
CA ILE A 322 -11.26 -7.27 -47.47
C ILE A 322 -11.65 -8.64 -48.01
N ALA A 323 -11.67 -9.69 -47.15
CA ALA A 323 -12.11 -11.03 -47.51
C ALA A 323 -13.55 -11.02 -48.05
N SER A 324 -14.44 -10.24 -47.42
CA SER A 324 -15.87 -10.17 -47.81
C SER A 324 -16.14 -9.45 -49.13
N ARG A 325 -15.23 -8.57 -49.56
CA ARG A 325 -15.39 -7.76 -50.79
C ARG A 325 -14.83 -8.42 -52.06
N ARG A 326 -14.15 -9.57 -51.93
CA ARG A 326 -13.58 -10.31 -53.08
C ARG A 326 -14.69 -10.79 -54.01
N ASP A 327 -14.46 -10.58 -55.32
CA ASP A 327 -15.43 -10.95 -56.35
C ASP A 327 -15.28 -12.42 -56.76
N PRO A 328 -16.34 -13.25 -56.63
CA PRO A 328 -16.27 -14.68 -56.98
C PRO A 328 -15.89 -14.95 -58.43
N LEU A 329 -16.29 -14.06 -59.36
CA LEU A 329 -16.03 -14.25 -60.77
C LEU A 329 -14.55 -14.10 -61.15
N THR A 330 -13.81 -13.22 -60.45
CA THR A 330 -12.37 -13.01 -60.68
C THR A 330 -11.50 -14.07 -60.04
N GLU A 331 -11.92 -14.60 -58.89
CA GLU A 331 -11.13 -15.58 -58.11
C GLU A 331 -11.29 -17.04 -58.60
N LEU A 332 -12.39 -17.33 -59.31
CA LEU A 332 -12.67 -18.66 -59.92
C LEU A 332 -12.14 -18.80 -61.36
N ARG A 333 -11.70 -17.71 -62.01
CA ARG A 333 -11.28 -17.64 -63.41
C ARG A 333 -9.76 -17.90 -63.59
N VAL A 334 -9.02 -18.17 -62.56
CA VAL A 334 -7.57 -18.46 -62.67
C VAL A 334 -7.38 -19.96 -62.77
N PRO A 335 -6.72 -20.47 -63.83
CA PRO A 335 -6.45 -21.90 -64.04
C PRO A 335 -5.63 -22.52 -62.91
#